data_79e4436a39766071254cc90a98f98d8e
#
_entry.id   79e4436a39766071254cc90a98f98d8e
#
_cell.length_a   1.000
_cell.length_b   1.000
_cell.length_c   1.000
_cell.angle_alpha   90.00
_cell.angle_beta   90.00
_cell.angle_gamma   90.00
#
_symmetry.space_group_name_H-M   'P 1'
#
loop_
_entity.id
_entity.type
_entity.pdbx_description
1 polymer ?
#
loop_
_entity_poly.entity_id
_entity_poly.type
_entity_poly.pdbx_seq_one_letter_code
_entity_poly.pdbx_strand_id
1 'polypeptide(L)'
;MKVAIVFIGTSKYLNFLPQYYQKIHENFLPNCKKTFLVFTDGEGDFPKDVKSYSQEHLDWPYITLTRFQIINKAREEIINHDWLVFLDADTLVADKVLEEDFFSDKPFFGVHHPCHYLKMPPHNTYPGAFEINPYSSACINDALDCSVYFQGCFWGGK
;
A
#
# COMPACT_ATOMS: atom_id res chain seq x y z
N MET A 1 -7.76 -9.14 -16.01
CA MET A 1 -8.17 -8.68 -14.66
C MET A 1 -8.04 -7.15 -14.57
N LYS A 2 -8.83 -6.52 -13.69
CA LYS A 2 -8.78 -5.08 -13.39
C LYS A 2 -8.14 -4.89 -12.02
N VAL A 3 -7.14 -4.04 -11.94
CA VAL A 3 -6.40 -3.78 -10.70
C VAL A 3 -6.45 -2.29 -10.37
N ALA A 4 -6.95 -1.96 -9.18
CA ALA A 4 -6.87 -0.62 -8.62
C ALA A 4 -5.53 -0.45 -7.90
N ILE A 5 -4.72 0.50 -8.31
CA ILE A 5 -3.42 0.82 -7.71
C ILE A 5 -3.59 2.10 -6.88
N VAL A 6 -3.29 2.03 -5.61
CA VAL A 6 -3.43 3.16 -4.67
C VAL A 6 -2.11 3.89 -4.52
N PHE A 7 -2.16 5.20 -4.70
CA PHE A 7 -1.09 6.14 -4.40
C PHE A 7 -1.61 7.21 -3.44
N ILE A 8 -0.99 7.36 -2.28
CA ILE A 8 -1.27 8.45 -1.34
C ILE A 8 -0.01 9.32 -1.27
N GLY A 9 -0.05 10.47 -1.94
CA GLY A 9 1.09 11.37 -2.01
C GLY A 9 0.66 12.83 -1.95
N THR A 10 0.92 13.46 -0.81
CA THR A 10 0.64 14.87 -0.56
C THR A 10 1.94 15.65 -0.40
N SER A 11 1.91 16.97 -0.64
CA SER A 11 3.07 17.84 -0.53
C SER A 11 4.25 17.30 -1.39
N LYS A 12 5.44 17.18 -0.83
CA LYS A 12 6.64 16.68 -1.56
C LYS A 12 6.50 15.25 -2.10
N TYR A 13 5.62 14.41 -1.52
CA TYR A 13 5.44 13.03 -1.95
C TYR A 13 4.72 12.92 -3.29
N LEU A 14 4.00 13.95 -3.72
CA LEU A 14 3.42 14.00 -5.07
C LEU A 14 4.50 13.93 -6.16
N ASN A 15 5.70 14.41 -5.88
CA ASN A 15 6.82 14.38 -6.83
C ASN A 15 7.26 12.95 -7.23
N PHE A 16 6.90 11.94 -6.44
CA PHE A 16 7.20 10.55 -6.79
C PHE A 16 6.22 9.96 -7.81
N LEU A 17 5.03 10.56 -7.97
CA LEU A 17 3.96 10.02 -8.83
C LEU A 17 4.40 9.73 -10.27
N PRO A 18 5.14 10.59 -10.99
CA PRO A 18 5.53 10.30 -12.37
C PRO A 18 6.36 9.02 -12.49
N GLN A 19 7.37 8.85 -11.65
CA GLN A 19 8.22 7.67 -11.66
C GLN A 19 7.47 6.41 -11.16
N TYR A 20 6.68 6.55 -10.11
CA TYR A 20 5.80 5.50 -9.57
C TYR A 20 4.85 4.96 -10.66
N TYR A 21 4.15 5.86 -11.34
CA TYR A 21 3.22 5.54 -12.42
C TYR A 21 3.92 4.81 -13.56
N GLN A 22 5.04 5.36 -14.03
CA GLN A 22 5.83 4.77 -15.10
C GLN A 22 6.29 3.36 -14.74
N LYS A 23 6.91 3.17 -13.57
CA LYS A 23 7.46 1.88 -13.16
C LYS A 23 6.40 0.81 -12.92
N ILE A 24 5.24 1.18 -12.44
CA ILE A 24 4.11 0.24 -12.32
C ILE A 24 3.59 -0.16 -13.71
N HIS A 25 3.52 0.76 -14.66
CA HIS A 25 3.14 0.39 -16.03
C HIS A 25 4.14 -0.54 -16.71
N GLU A 26 5.44 -0.26 -16.54
CA GLU A 26 6.51 -1.03 -17.15
C GLU A 26 6.66 -2.43 -16.54
N ASN A 27 6.55 -2.54 -15.22
CA ASN A 27 7.05 -3.68 -14.48
C ASN A 27 5.98 -4.46 -13.71
N PHE A 28 4.85 -3.88 -13.37
CA PHE A 28 3.87 -4.53 -12.48
C PHE A 28 2.63 -4.99 -13.26
N LEU A 29 2.41 -6.31 -13.29
CA LEU A 29 1.23 -6.95 -13.90
C LEU A 29 0.93 -6.42 -15.32
N PRO A 30 1.83 -6.61 -16.29
CA PRO A 30 1.78 -5.93 -17.58
C PRO A 30 0.50 -6.21 -18.39
N ASN A 31 -0.12 -7.36 -18.22
CA ASN A 31 -1.35 -7.75 -18.94
C ASN A 31 -2.65 -7.38 -18.21
N CYS A 32 -2.55 -6.70 -17.04
CA CYS A 32 -3.72 -6.25 -16.30
C CYS A 32 -4.13 -4.83 -16.70
N LYS A 33 -5.44 -4.60 -16.75
CA LYS A 33 -5.97 -3.23 -16.84
C LYS A 33 -5.82 -2.57 -15.47
N LYS A 34 -5.04 -1.48 -15.41
CA LYS A 34 -4.79 -0.72 -14.18
C LYS A 34 -5.63 0.54 -14.14
N THR A 35 -6.07 0.91 -12.95
CA THR A 35 -6.62 2.22 -12.62
C THR A 35 -5.87 2.75 -11.41
N PHE A 36 -5.26 3.92 -11.52
CA PHE A 36 -4.54 4.55 -10.42
C PHE A 36 -5.50 5.43 -9.61
N LEU A 37 -5.60 5.16 -8.33
CA LEU A 37 -6.36 5.94 -7.36
C LEU A 37 -5.38 6.83 -6.61
N VAL A 38 -5.29 8.09 -7.02
CA VAL A 38 -4.31 9.05 -6.53
C VAL A 38 -4.96 9.99 -5.52
N PHE A 39 -4.50 9.94 -4.28
CA PHE A 39 -4.95 10.81 -3.20
C PHE A 39 -3.89 11.87 -2.95
N THR A 40 -4.21 13.13 -3.24
CA THR A 40 -3.24 14.23 -3.23
C THR A 40 -3.88 15.59 -2.92
N ASP A 41 -3.07 16.50 -2.41
CA ASP A 41 -3.38 17.92 -2.24
C ASP A 41 -3.02 18.77 -3.49
N GLY A 42 -2.38 18.12 -4.49
CA GLY A 42 -2.00 18.79 -5.73
C GLY A 42 -3.06 18.70 -6.80
N GLU A 43 -3.05 19.69 -7.69
CA GLU A 43 -3.85 19.75 -8.90
C GLU A 43 -2.96 19.45 -10.12
N GLY A 44 -3.54 18.89 -11.18
CA GLY A 44 -2.82 18.65 -12.44
C GLY A 44 -3.62 17.84 -13.45
N ASP A 45 -3.10 17.81 -14.67
CA ASP A 45 -3.61 16.94 -15.73
C ASP A 45 -3.04 15.53 -15.53
N PHE A 46 -3.88 14.64 -15.06
CA PHE A 46 -3.51 13.23 -14.88
C PHE A 46 -3.86 12.39 -16.12
N PRO A 47 -3.14 11.31 -16.40
CA PRO A 47 -3.49 10.33 -17.41
C PRO A 47 -4.91 9.78 -17.25
N LYS A 48 -5.51 9.27 -18.35
CA LYS A 48 -6.92 8.84 -18.36
C LYS A 48 -7.25 7.66 -17.42
N ASP A 49 -6.25 6.89 -17.06
CA ASP A 49 -6.35 5.76 -16.13
C ASP A 49 -6.05 6.15 -14.68
N VAL A 50 -5.85 7.44 -14.42
CA VAL A 50 -5.71 8.03 -13.08
C VAL A 50 -7.04 8.66 -12.67
N LYS A 51 -7.49 8.30 -11.46
CA LYS A 51 -8.60 8.93 -10.74
C LYS A 51 -8.02 9.67 -9.55
N SER A 52 -8.07 10.98 -9.57
CA SER A 52 -7.57 11.81 -8.46
C SER A 52 -8.67 12.10 -7.44
N TYR A 53 -8.28 12.06 -6.18
CA TYR A 53 -9.12 12.35 -5.01
C TYR A 53 -8.42 13.38 -4.15
N SER A 54 -9.13 14.44 -3.78
CA SER A 54 -8.57 15.46 -2.89
C SER A 54 -8.26 14.88 -1.52
N GLN A 55 -7.02 15.09 -1.07
CA GLN A 55 -6.51 14.71 0.23
C GLN A 55 -5.59 15.78 0.78
N GLU A 56 -6.01 16.42 1.84
CA GLU A 56 -5.16 17.38 2.56
C GLU A 56 -3.92 16.70 3.11
N HIS A 57 -2.82 17.44 3.15
CA HIS A 57 -1.60 16.96 3.78
C HIS A 57 -1.82 16.72 5.28
N LEU A 58 -1.42 15.55 5.72
CA LEU A 58 -1.38 15.18 7.13
C LEU A 58 0.05 14.81 7.48
N ASP A 59 0.57 15.37 8.58
CA ASP A 59 1.88 15.02 9.10
C ASP A 59 1.93 13.55 9.54
N TRP A 60 3.13 12.98 9.49
CA TRP A 60 3.37 11.67 10.07
C TRP A 60 3.17 11.73 11.60
N PRO A 61 2.49 10.75 12.22
CA PRO A 61 2.04 9.46 11.64
C PRO A 61 0.60 9.47 11.09
N TYR A 62 -0.10 10.58 11.12
CA TYR A 62 -1.54 10.63 10.83
C TYR A 62 -1.89 10.20 9.41
N ILE A 63 -1.10 10.55 8.40
CA ILE A 63 -1.33 10.11 7.01
C ILE A 63 -1.31 8.57 6.91
N THR A 64 -0.46 7.92 7.69
CA THR A 64 -0.37 6.46 7.74
C THR A 64 -1.51 5.84 8.55
N LEU A 65 -1.85 6.40 9.70
CA LEU A 65 -2.91 5.90 10.58
C LEU A 65 -4.30 6.03 9.96
N THR A 66 -4.54 7.05 9.13
CA THR A 66 -5.82 7.30 8.48
C THR A 66 -5.91 6.69 7.07
N ARG A 67 -4.92 5.92 6.65
CA ARG A 67 -4.78 5.35 5.29
C ARG A 67 -6.05 4.68 4.77
N PHE A 68 -6.67 3.83 5.57
CA PHE A 68 -7.89 3.12 5.16
C PHE A 68 -9.10 4.07 5.00
N GLN A 69 -9.17 5.12 5.82
CA GLN A 69 -10.20 6.16 5.68
C GLN A 69 -10.00 6.96 4.38
N ILE A 70 -8.74 7.26 4.04
CA ILE A 70 -8.38 7.93 2.80
C ILE A 70 -8.79 7.07 1.60
N ILE A 71 -8.38 5.80 1.58
CA ILE A 71 -8.69 4.85 0.50
C ILE A 71 -10.20 4.66 0.34
N ASN A 72 -10.95 4.67 1.43
CA ASN A 72 -12.41 4.52 1.40
C ASN A 72 -13.14 5.65 0.65
N LYS A 73 -12.51 6.82 0.43
CA LYS A 73 -13.06 7.88 -0.44
C LYS A 73 -13.28 7.40 -1.88
N ALA A 74 -12.50 6.41 -2.33
CA ALA A 74 -12.59 5.83 -3.66
C ALA A 74 -13.39 4.52 -3.70
N ARG A 75 -14.19 4.21 -2.67
CA ARG A 75 -14.91 2.92 -2.55
C ARG A 75 -15.71 2.56 -3.79
N GLU A 76 -16.45 3.53 -4.34
CA GLU A 76 -17.30 3.32 -5.53
C GLU A 76 -16.48 2.90 -6.77
N GLU A 77 -15.23 3.36 -6.86
CA GLU A 77 -14.33 2.94 -7.93
C GLU A 77 -13.70 1.57 -7.62
N ILE A 78 -13.29 1.36 -6.37
CA ILE A 78 -12.61 0.13 -5.92
C ILE A 78 -13.46 -1.12 -6.17
N ILE A 79 -14.75 -1.07 -5.86
CA ILE A 79 -15.67 -2.22 -6.03
C ILE A 79 -15.85 -2.67 -7.49
N ASN A 80 -15.40 -1.89 -8.47
CA ASN A 80 -15.42 -2.22 -9.89
C ASN A 80 -14.13 -2.94 -10.36
N HIS A 81 -13.21 -3.22 -9.44
CA HIS A 81 -11.93 -3.89 -9.71
C HIS A 81 -11.88 -5.27 -9.06
N ASP A 82 -11.07 -6.15 -9.65
CA ASP A 82 -10.88 -7.51 -9.15
C ASP A 82 -9.88 -7.52 -7.96
N TRP A 83 -8.95 -6.56 -7.96
CA TRP A 83 -7.92 -6.41 -6.94
C TRP A 83 -7.66 -4.94 -6.62
N LEU A 84 -7.43 -4.68 -5.34
CA LEU A 84 -6.84 -3.46 -4.82
C LEU A 84 -5.39 -3.74 -4.42
N VAL A 85 -4.47 -2.89 -4.85
CA VAL A 85 -3.05 -2.97 -4.48
C VAL A 85 -2.61 -1.61 -3.96
N PHE A 86 -2.06 -1.61 -2.76
CA PHE A 86 -1.45 -0.44 -2.14
C PHE A 86 0.08 -0.59 -2.16
N LEU A 87 0.76 0.48 -2.60
CA LEU A 87 2.19 0.68 -2.44
C LEU A 87 2.43 2.08 -1.86
N ASP A 88 3.36 2.21 -0.94
CA ASP A 88 3.77 3.55 -0.45
C ASP A 88 4.30 4.40 -1.61
N ALA A 89 4.11 5.71 -1.53
CA ALA A 89 4.42 6.66 -2.60
C ALA A 89 5.90 6.64 -3.03
N ASP A 90 6.80 6.27 -2.13
CA ASP A 90 8.24 6.15 -2.36
C ASP A 90 8.71 4.72 -2.69
N THR A 91 7.76 3.83 -2.98
CA THR A 91 8.06 2.45 -3.42
C THR A 91 8.13 2.38 -4.94
N LEU A 92 9.18 1.73 -5.46
CA LEU A 92 9.34 1.48 -6.89
C LEU A 92 9.38 -0.01 -7.20
N VAL A 93 8.68 -0.40 -8.27
CA VAL A 93 8.75 -1.76 -8.81
C VAL A 93 9.94 -1.83 -9.77
N ALA A 94 11.08 -2.35 -9.28
CA ALA A 94 12.35 -2.36 -10.01
C ALA A 94 12.37 -3.38 -11.17
N ASP A 95 11.85 -4.57 -10.92
CA ASP A 95 11.81 -5.68 -11.86
C ASP A 95 10.39 -6.10 -12.22
N LYS A 96 10.25 -6.91 -13.27
CA LYS A 96 8.94 -7.40 -13.70
C LYS A 96 8.31 -8.31 -12.66
N VAL A 97 7.06 -8.00 -12.33
CA VAL A 97 6.16 -8.83 -11.52
C VAL A 97 5.04 -9.30 -12.43
N LEU A 98 5.02 -10.57 -12.75
CA LEU A 98 4.05 -11.17 -13.65
C LEU A 98 2.79 -11.61 -12.89
N GLU A 99 1.71 -11.80 -13.63
CA GLU A 99 0.41 -12.20 -13.09
C GLU A 99 0.47 -13.56 -12.38
N GLU A 100 1.20 -14.52 -12.94
CA GLU A 100 1.40 -15.85 -12.39
C GLU A 100 2.21 -15.85 -11.08
N ASP A 101 3.07 -14.87 -10.89
CA ASP A 101 3.88 -14.73 -9.67
C ASP A 101 3.12 -13.98 -8.56
N PHE A 102 2.16 -13.15 -8.95
CA PHE A 102 1.47 -12.24 -8.04
C PHE A 102 0.13 -12.77 -7.55
N PHE A 103 -0.72 -13.26 -8.48
CA PHE A 103 -2.07 -13.68 -8.11
C PHE A 103 -2.09 -15.08 -7.50
N SER A 104 -2.85 -15.21 -6.43
CA SER A 104 -3.11 -16.47 -5.76
C SER A 104 -4.61 -16.68 -5.53
N ASP A 105 -4.99 -17.84 -5.04
CA ASP A 105 -6.35 -18.15 -4.59
C ASP A 105 -6.75 -17.38 -3.32
N LYS A 106 -5.77 -16.87 -2.59
CA LYS A 106 -5.98 -16.13 -1.33
C LYS A 106 -6.62 -14.76 -1.59
N PRO A 107 -7.53 -14.33 -0.71
CA PRO A 107 -8.25 -13.06 -0.87
C PRO A 107 -7.42 -11.84 -0.49
N PHE A 108 -6.31 -12.02 0.23
CA PHE A 108 -5.47 -10.95 0.75
C PHE A 108 -4.00 -11.34 0.72
N PHE A 109 -3.12 -10.37 0.49
CA PHE A 109 -1.67 -10.53 0.59
C PHE A 109 -1.04 -9.35 1.34
N GLY A 110 0.11 -9.60 1.91
CA GLY A 110 1.00 -8.60 2.50
C GLY A 110 2.43 -9.08 2.40
N VAL A 111 3.38 -8.16 2.52
CA VAL A 111 4.81 -8.49 2.48
C VAL A 111 5.36 -8.59 3.89
N HIS A 112 6.05 -9.69 4.17
CA HIS A 112 6.72 -9.88 5.45
C HIS A 112 7.80 -8.82 5.63
N HIS A 113 7.81 -8.15 6.77
CA HIS A 113 8.77 -7.08 7.03
C HIS A 113 10.20 -7.63 7.01
N PRO A 114 11.11 -7.12 6.14
CA PRO A 114 12.43 -7.72 5.93
C PRO A 114 13.25 -7.78 7.22
N CYS A 115 13.10 -6.83 8.09
CA CYS A 115 13.76 -6.81 9.37
C CYS A 115 13.42 -8.03 10.25
N HIS A 116 12.17 -8.46 10.24
CA HIS A 116 11.75 -9.65 11.00
C HIS A 116 12.14 -10.95 10.28
N TYR A 117 12.07 -10.95 8.95
CA TYR A 117 12.44 -12.08 8.12
C TYR A 117 13.95 -12.37 8.16
N LEU A 118 14.79 -11.33 8.02
CA LEU A 118 16.24 -11.45 7.95
C LEU A 118 16.90 -11.52 9.34
N LYS A 119 16.14 -11.44 10.43
CA LYS A 119 16.66 -11.39 11.82
C LYS A 119 17.79 -10.38 11.99
N MET A 120 17.72 -9.27 11.29
CA MET A 120 18.74 -8.23 11.30
C MET A 120 18.79 -7.53 12.66
N PRO A 121 19.97 -7.30 13.24
CA PRO A 121 20.09 -6.33 14.33
C PRO A 121 19.67 -4.95 13.79
N PRO A 122 18.92 -4.16 14.47
CA PRO A 122 18.55 -4.07 15.87
C PRO A 122 17.15 -4.60 16.23
N HIS A 123 16.62 -5.60 15.49
CA HIS A 123 15.22 -6.03 15.62
C HIS A 123 14.93 -6.73 16.94
N ASN A 124 15.94 -7.31 17.58
CA ASN A 124 15.80 -7.82 18.94
C ASN A 124 15.59 -6.70 19.98
N THR A 125 15.74 -5.45 19.56
CA THR A 125 15.60 -4.26 20.42
C THR A 125 14.45 -3.34 19.98
N TYR A 126 13.68 -3.71 18.94
CA TYR A 126 12.49 -2.96 18.55
C TYR A 126 11.35 -3.31 19.53
N PRO A 127 11.18 -2.55 20.62
CA PRO A 127 9.98 -2.66 21.41
C PRO A 127 8.85 -2.10 20.57
N GLY A 128 7.87 -2.92 20.24
CA GLY A 128 6.65 -2.43 19.63
C GLY A 128 6.43 -2.73 18.15
N ALA A 129 6.92 -3.86 17.65
CA ALA A 129 6.42 -4.40 16.38
C ALA A 129 4.92 -4.64 16.46
N PHE A 130 4.42 -5.05 17.61
CA PHE A 130 3.01 -5.33 17.85
C PHE A 130 2.48 -4.44 18.99
N GLU A 131 1.23 -4.00 18.86
CA GLU A 131 0.54 -3.32 19.94
C GLU A 131 0.14 -4.34 21.02
N ILE A 132 0.74 -4.20 22.19
CA ILE A 132 0.51 -5.10 23.34
C ILE A 132 -0.27 -4.43 24.47
N ASN A 133 -0.63 -3.15 24.33
CA ASN A 133 -1.45 -2.47 25.33
C ASN A 133 -2.87 -3.06 25.35
N PRO A 134 -3.32 -3.69 26.44
CA PRO A 134 -4.61 -4.35 26.50
C PRO A 134 -5.81 -3.40 26.37
N TYR A 135 -5.59 -2.11 26.49
CA TYR A 135 -6.62 -1.07 26.30
C TYR A 135 -6.68 -0.56 24.86
N SER A 136 -5.78 -0.99 23.99
CA SER A 136 -5.82 -0.66 22.57
C SER A 136 -6.70 -1.63 21.79
N SER A 137 -7.53 -1.11 20.90
CA SER A 137 -8.30 -1.94 19.96
C SER A 137 -7.44 -2.70 18.95
N ALA A 138 -6.17 -2.34 18.83
CA ALA A 138 -5.17 -3.00 17.98
C ALA A 138 -4.28 -3.98 18.77
N CYS A 139 -4.58 -4.23 20.05
CA CYS A 139 -3.78 -5.11 20.88
C CYS A 139 -3.73 -6.53 20.31
N ILE A 140 -2.52 -7.05 20.18
CA ILE A 140 -2.25 -8.45 19.84
C ILE A 140 -2.05 -9.21 21.15
N ASN A 141 -2.92 -10.21 21.39
CA ASN A 141 -2.81 -11.05 22.57
C ASN A 141 -1.52 -11.89 22.51
N ASP A 142 -0.83 -12.02 23.64
CA ASP A 142 0.39 -12.83 23.81
C ASP A 142 0.26 -14.30 23.37
N ALA A 143 -0.97 -14.82 23.31
CA ALA A 143 -1.24 -16.18 22.85
C ALA A 143 -1.14 -16.36 21.34
N LEU A 144 -1.05 -15.28 20.57
CA LEU A 144 -0.90 -15.33 19.12
C LEU A 144 0.57 -15.51 18.74
N ASP A 145 0.81 -16.33 17.72
CA ASP A 145 2.13 -16.43 17.10
C ASP A 145 2.46 -15.13 16.36
N CYS A 146 3.30 -14.32 16.96
CA CYS A 146 3.80 -13.07 16.40
C CYS A 146 5.06 -13.27 15.56
N SER A 147 5.30 -14.46 15.01
CA SER A 147 6.47 -14.77 14.16
C SER A 147 6.45 -14.03 12.82
N VAL A 148 5.26 -13.62 12.36
CA VAL A 148 5.07 -12.93 11.08
C VAL A 148 4.63 -11.49 11.31
N TYR A 149 5.44 -10.54 10.86
CA TYR A 149 5.13 -9.12 10.88
C TYR A 149 5.08 -8.57 9.46
N PHE A 150 3.92 -8.12 9.04
CA PHE A 150 3.72 -7.52 7.72
C PHE A 150 4.06 -6.03 7.75
N GLN A 151 4.83 -5.59 6.76
CA GLN A 151 5.07 -4.16 6.58
C GLN A 151 3.87 -3.49 5.90
N GLY A 152 3.63 -2.23 6.26
CA GLY A 152 2.50 -1.48 5.73
C GLY A 152 2.70 -0.89 4.33
N CYS A 153 3.88 -1.05 3.72
CA CYS A 153 4.23 -0.37 2.47
C CYS A 153 3.72 -1.07 1.21
N PHE A 154 3.38 -2.37 1.28
CA PHE A 154 2.88 -3.14 0.14
C PHE A 154 1.93 -4.24 0.61
N TRP A 155 0.68 -4.10 0.22
CA TRP A 155 -0.39 -5.05 0.53
C TRP A 155 -1.56 -4.89 -0.45
N GLY A 156 -2.47 -5.84 -0.44
CA GLY A 156 -3.67 -5.78 -1.26
C GLY A 156 -4.61 -6.94 -1.04
N GLY A 157 -5.71 -6.93 -1.80
CA GLY A 157 -6.72 -7.98 -1.73
C GLY A 157 -7.76 -7.89 -2.86
N LYS A 158 -8.61 -8.92 -2.91
CA LYS A 158 -9.76 -9.02 -3.82
C LYS A 158 -10.91 -8.16 -3.35
#